data_50d533bdcc93ef65a0670b93de4f0cd7
#
_entry.id   50d533bdcc93ef65a0670b93de4f0cd7
#
_cell.length_a   1.000
_cell.length_b   1.000
_cell.length_c   1.000
_cell.angle_alpha   90.00
_cell.angle_beta   90.00
_cell.angle_gamma   90.00
#
_symmetry.space_group_name_H-M   'P 1'
#
loop_
_entity.id
_entity.type
_entity.pdbx_description
1 polymer ?
#
loop_
_entity_poly.entity_id
_entity_poly.type
_entity_poly.pdbx_seq_one_letter_code
_entity_poly.pdbx_strand_id
1 'polypeptide(L)'
;MVAAILAFAALPNVAHASQLIARNTSTERLVVSAEGKALLTFHSQGRLQRVLAWGALNARMPNDSESQGQFRIDYSGGWGTYRRPVWKTLRNACGPYTGPQIPWLVAACTAADGSHWAVQRWRRDQANFGLPPWRAGHGAWELRLSHWRGPLAQLEVGLDWSYGGRWHHLFGRLTYRGLPVHGFSTTPTGDPLDLYGRVLYLDTLDSAYGPGWRRENGFVSRNPDGTFCYGFVPHKSHSGETRPSGQGRRYRLAVSGPGVTPDIVWEGPGLHAFDPENAADLAHEAKMNELQRQLATGSKPCHT
;
A
#
# COMPACT_ATOMS: atom_id res chain seq x y z
N MET A 1 13.44 29.19 -41.10
CA MET A 1 13.77 28.70 -39.76
C MET A 1 12.47 28.54 -38.96
N VAL A 2 12.01 27.32 -38.79
CA VAL A 2 10.80 27.04 -37.99
C VAL A 2 11.29 26.60 -36.62
N ALA A 3 11.01 27.39 -35.58
CA ALA A 3 11.33 27.05 -34.22
C ALA A 3 10.27 26.05 -33.69
N ALA A 4 10.67 24.81 -33.47
CA ALA A 4 9.82 23.81 -32.80
C ALA A 4 9.79 24.11 -31.31
N ILE A 5 8.64 24.55 -30.80
CA ILE A 5 8.36 24.69 -29.37
C ILE A 5 8.07 23.29 -28.84
N LEU A 6 9.02 22.71 -28.11
CA LEU A 6 8.83 21.51 -27.31
C LEU A 6 7.98 21.87 -26.09
N ALA A 7 6.68 21.59 -26.16
CA ALA A 7 5.82 21.63 -24.98
C ALA A 7 6.18 20.46 -24.05
N PHE A 8 6.88 20.75 -22.96
CA PHE A 8 7.02 19.83 -21.83
C PHE A 8 5.64 19.63 -21.21
N ALA A 9 4.98 18.54 -21.53
CA ALA A 9 3.82 18.09 -20.77
C ALA A 9 4.29 17.78 -19.34
N ALA A 10 3.88 18.60 -18.39
CA ALA A 10 4.05 18.32 -16.97
C ALA A 10 3.26 17.03 -16.69
N LEU A 11 3.97 15.92 -16.48
CA LEU A 11 3.37 14.68 -16.00
C LEU A 11 2.70 15.00 -14.65
N PRO A 12 1.44 14.62 -14.45
CA PRO A 12 0.81 14.79 -13.15
C PRO A 12 1.68 14.08 -12.11
N ASN A 13 2.11 14.83 -11.08
CA ASN A 13 2.81 14.27 -9.94
C ASN A 13 1.86 13.30 -9.26
N VAL A 14 2.03 12.02 -9.52
CA VAL A 14 1.30 10.96 -8.83
C VAL A 14 1.67 11.08 -7.36
N ALA A 15 0.71 11.47 -6.54
CA ALA A 15 0.90 11.59 -5.10
C ALA A 15 1.19 10.18 -4.55
N HIS A 16 2.44 9.89 -4.29
CA HIS A 16 2.85 8.64 -3.67
C HIS A 16 2.45 8.66 -2.20
N ALA A 17 1.70 7.67 -1.81
CA ALA A 17 1.46 7.34 -0.42
C ALA A 17 2.76 6.83 0.22
N SER A 18 2.95 6.92 1.49
CA SER A 18 4.19 6.61 2.21
C SER A 18 5.42 6.72 1.29
N GLN A 19 6.26 7.66 1.49
CA GLN A 19 7.28 8.03 0.50
C GLN A 19 8.26 6.88 0.21
N LEU A 20 8.30 6.40 -1.01
CA LEU A 20 9.35 5.49 -1.46
C LEU A 20 10.71 6.20 -1.40
N ILE A 21 11.63 5.66 -0.62
CA ILE A 21 12.98 6.18 -0.45
C ILE A 21 13.99 5.40 -1.30
N ALA A 22 13.94 4.07 -1.22
CA ALA A 22 14.87 3.20 -1.92
C ALA A 22 14.31 1.79 -2.08
N ARG A 23 15.03 0.96 -2.84
CA ARG A 23 14.71 -0.45 -3.02
C ARG A 23 15.90 -1.32 -2.64
N ASN A 24 15.59 -2.56 -2.18
CA ASN A 24 16.57 -3.60 -1.84
C ASN A 24 17.65 -3.08 -0.88
N THR A 25 17.19 -2.52 0.24
CA THR A 25 18.04 -1.94 1.28
C THR A 25 18.34 -2.91 2.41
N SER A 26 19.34 -2.60 3.21
CA SER A 26 19.68 -3.27 4.47
C SER A 26 20.27 -2.30 5.48
N THR A 27 20.29 -2.69 6.77
CA THR A 27 20.87 -1.89 7.87
C THR A 27 20.30 -0.48 7.97
N GLU A 28 19.00 -0.38 7.92
CA GLU A 28 18.28 0.89 7.90
C GLU A 28 18.32 1.57 9.27
N ARG A 29 18.60 2.86 9.26
CA ARG A 29 18.61 3.70 10.46
C ARG A 29 17.91 5.03 10.19
N LEU A 30 17.10 5.45 11.15
CA LEU A 30 16.39 6.72 11.15
C LEU A 30 16.91 7.61 12.27
N VAL A 31 17.19 8.86 11.96
CA VAL A 31 17.52 9.93 12.91
C VAL A 31 16.67 11.14 12.54
N VAL A 32 15.99 11.75 13.51
CA VAL A 32 15.14 12.92 13.26
C VAL A 32 15.63 14.07 14.12
N SER A 33 15.88 15.23 13.51
CA SER A 33 16.33 16.44 14.21
C SER A 33 15.17 17.18 14.87
N ALA A 34 15.50 18.11 15.77
CA ALA A 34 14.52 18.98 16.43
C ALA A 34 13.72 19.84 15.43
N GLU A 35 14.30 20.15 14.27
CA GLU A 35 13.64 20.92 13.21
C GLU A 35 12.78 20.03 12.27
N GLY A 36 12.49 18.79 12.64
CA GLY A 36 11.65 17.87 11.85
C GLY A 36 12.30 17.43 10.52
N LYS A 37 13.63 17.25 10.51
CA LYS A 37 14.35 16.68 9.37
C LYS A 37 14.74 15.25 9.67
N ALA A 38 14.29 14.32 8.85
CA ALA A 38 14.62 12.90 8.95
C ALA A 38 15.84 12.56 8.08
N LEU A 39 16.85 11.99 8.69
CA LEU A 39 18.01 11.41 8.00
C LEU A 39 17.90 9.90 8.03
N LEU A 40 17.75 9.31 6.85
CA LEU A 40 17.81 7.85 6.67
C LEU A 40 19.21 7.46 6.22
N THR A 41 19.74 6.42 6.84
CA THR A 41 21.02 5.81 6.46
C THR A 41 20.79 4.33 6.24
N PHE A 42 21.21 3.80 5.10
CA PHE A 42 21.03 2.40 4.73
C PHE A 42 22.08 1.96 3.70
N HIS A 43 22.25 0.64 3.53
CA HIS A 43 23.01 0.10 2.43
C HIS A 43 22.09 -0.27 1.26
N SER A 44 22.47 0.08 0.06
CA SER A 44 21.83 -0.35 -1.18
C SER A 44 22.91 -0.55 -2.25
N GLN A 45 22.83 -1.66 -2.99
CA GLN A 45 23.83 -2.03 -4.01
C GLN A 45 25.28 -1.99 -3.48
N GLY A 46 25.49 -2.47 -2.25
CA GLY A 46 26.80 -2.51 -1.60
C GLY A 46 27.36 -1.15 -1.14
N ARG A 47 26.60 -0.07 -1.26
CA ARG A 47 27.03 1.30 -0.90
C ARG A 47 26.18 1.87 0.23
N LEU A 48 26.84 2.59 1.13
CA LEU A 48 26.15 3.37 2.17
C LEU A 48 25.49 4.60 1.55
N GLN A 49 24.17 4.68 1.69
CA GLN A 49 23.34 5.78 1.22
C GLN A 49 22.86 6.63 2.40
N ARG A 50 22.67 7.91 2.14
CA ARG A 50 22.10 8.87 3.09
C ARG A 50 21.07 9.72 2.39
N VAL A 51 19.86 9.74 2.93
CA VAL A 51 18.74 10.50 2.38
C VAL A 51 18.21 11.42 3.47
N LEU A 52 18.13 12.71 3.18
CA LEU A 52 17.51 13.71 4.05
C LEU A 52 16.11 14.04 3.53
N ALA A 53 15.09 13.94 4.40
CA ALA A 53 13.69 14.21 4.06
C ALA A 53 13.04 15.14 5.08
N TRP A 54 12.13 16.02 4.63
CA TRP A 54 11.38 16.95 5.50
C TRP A 54 10.14 17.50 4.82
N GLY A 55 9.26 18.19 5.56
CA GLY A 55 8.24 19.10 5.04
C GLY A 55 6.86 18.50 4.75
N ALA A 56 6.66 17.21 4.97
CA ALA A 56 5.34 16.60 4.86
C ALA A 56 4.87 16.06 6.23
N LEU A 57 3.60 16.20 6.52
CA LEU A 57 2.94 15.66 7.71
C LEU A 57 1.50 15.32 7.37
N ASN A 58 1.08 14.10 7.70
CA ASN A 58 -0.25 13.56 7.42
C ASN A 58 -0.62 13.49 5.93
N ALA A 59 -1.76 12.88 5.67
CA ALA A 59 -2.45 13.06 4.41
C ALA A 59 -3.41 14.25 4.51
N ARG A 60 -3.61 14.94 3.40
CA ARG A 60 -4.74 15.83 3.22
C ARG A 60 -6.00 15.01 2.94
N MET A 61 -7.15 15.55 3.31
CA MET A 61 -8.41 14.95 2.91
C MET A 61 -8.53 14.93 1.38
N PRO A 62 -9.15 13.92 0.79
CA PRO A 62 -9.34 13.86 -0.65
C PRO A 62 -10.05 15.11 -1.16
N ASN A 63 -9.38 15.81 -2.07
CA ASN A 63 -9.93 16.96 -2.78
C ASN A 63 -9.33 16.96 -4.19
N ASP A 64 -10.16 16.99 -5.21
CA ASP A 64 -9.74 16.93 -6.60
C ASP A 64 -8.88 18.14 -7.03
N SER A 65 -8.98 19.24 -6.28
CA SER A 65 -8.25 20.47 -6.56
C SER A 65 -6.90 20.57 -5.85
N GLU A 66 -6.60 19.71 -4.87
CA GLU A 66 -5.39 19.80 -4.05
C GLU A 66 -4.57 18.50 -4.05
N SER A 67 -3.30 18.61 -4.41
CA SER A 67 -2.37 17.48 -4.31
C SER A 67 -2.01 17.18 -2.85
N GLN A 68 -1.69 15.90 -2.57
CA GLN A 68 -1.18 15.46 -1.29
C GLN A 68 0.16 16.14 -0.94
N GLY A 69 0.36 16.43 0.35
CA GLY A 69 1.64 16.90 0.85
C GLY A 69 2.74 15.87 0.58
N GLN A 70 3.88 16.32 0.06
CA GLN A 70 5.02 15.48 -0.26
C GLN A 70 6.25 15.90 0.53
N PHE A 71 7.13 14.94 0.83
CA PHE A 71 8.43 15.25 1.36
C PHE A 71 9.29 15.99 0.32
N ARG A 72 10.07 16.94 0.82
CA ARG A 72 11.28 17.38 0.14
C ARG A 72 12.37 16.38 0.45
N ILE A 73 13.07 15.88 -0.57
CA ILE A 73 14.05 14.81 -0.42
C ILE A 73 15.37 15.23 -1.05
N ASP A 74 16.44 15.05 -0.29
CA ASP A 74 17.81 15.21 -0.76
C ASP A 74 18.56 13.87 -0.63
N TYR A 75 18.72 13.20 -1.77
CA TYR A 75 19.39 11.89 -1.87
C TYR A 75 20.91 11.96 -1.66
N SER A 76 21.46 13.14 -1.48
CA SER A 76 22.88 13.34 -1.11
C SER A 76 23.07 13.54 0.40
N GLY A 77 22.02 13.28 1.20
CA GLY A 77 22.06 13.45 2.65
C GLY A 77 22.19 14.90 3.11
N GLY A 78 21.69 15.83 2.30
CA GLY A 78 21.71 17.26 2.57
C GLY A 78 22.76 18.07 1.82
N TRP A 79 23.71 17.43 1.15
CA TRP A 79 24.74 18.16 0.37
C TRP A 79 24.12 18.95 -0.78
N GLY A 80 23.17 18.36 -1.51
CA GLY A 80 22.50 19.00 -2.64
C GLY A 80 21.79 20.30 -2.24
N THR A 81 21.08 20.28 -1.12
CA THR A 81 20.28 21.39 -0.63
C THR A 81 21.09 22.41 0.17
N TYR A 82 21.96 21.95 1.07
CA TYR A 82 22.61 22.82 2.07
C TYR A 82 24.10 23.06 1.80
N ARG A 83 24.68 22.46 0.76
CA ARG A 83 26.10 22.55 0.38
C ARG A 83 27.06 22.19 1.51
N ARG A 84 26.60 21.35 2.44
CA ARG A 84 27.39 20.86 3.59
C ARG A 84 26.96 19.42 3.95
N PRO A 85 27.82 18.64 4.60
CA PRO A 85 27.51 17.27 5.02
C PRO A 85 26.59 17.29 6.27
N VAL A 86 25.27 17.50 6.07
CA VAL A 86 24.28 17.58 7.15
C VAL A 86 24.31 16.34 8.04
N TRP A 87 24.58 15.17 7.50
CA TRP A 87 24.68 13.92 8.26
C TRP A 87 25.77 13.90 9.36
N LYS A 88 26.77 14.80 9.29
CA LYS A 88 27.80 14.94 10.32
C LYS A 88 27.36 15.72 11.54
N THR A 89 26.42 16.63 11.36
CA THR A 89 25.99 17.59 12.39
C THR A 89 24.57 17.33 12.89
N LEU A 90 23.74 16.60 12.14
CA LEU A 90 22.38 16.29 12.54
C LEU A 90 22.37 15.44 13.81
N ARG A 91 21.64 15.89 14.82
CA ARG A 91 21.47 15.20 16.10
C ARG A 91 20.06 14.65 16.20
N ASN A 92 19.94 13.45 16.77
CA ASN A 92 18.63 12.86 17.04
C ASN A 92 17.96 13.62 18.20
N ALA A 93 16.77 14.11 17.93
CA ALA A 93 15.88 14.72 18.93
C ALA A 93 14.57 13.94 19.11
N CYS A 94 14.45 12.81 18.42
CA CYS A 94 13.27 11.95 18.44
C CYS A 94 13.42 10.90 19.56
N GLY A 95 12.37 10.78 20.37
CA GLY A 95 12.28 9.80 21.45
C GLY A 95 11.84 8.41 20.97
N PRO A 96 11.68 7.45 21.90
CA PRO A 96 11.11 6.15 21.59
C PRO A 96 9.76 6.26 20.90
N TYR A 97 9.46 5.33 20.01
CA TYR A 97 8.18 5.29 19.33
C TYR A 97 7.05 4.93 20.30
N THR A 98 6.03 5.76 20.34
CA THR A 98 4.83 5.59 21.21
C THR A 98 3.52 5.51 20.41
N GLY A 99 3.61 5.46 19.08
CA GLY A 99 2.44 5.40 18.20
C GLY A 99 1.81 4.01 18.13
N PRO A 100 0.77 3.86 17.30
CA PRO A 100 0.10 2.59 17.07
C PRO A 100 1.03 1.57 16.40
N GLN A 101 0.75 0.29 16.60
CA GLN A 101 1.49 -0.76 15.92
C GLN A 101 1.29 -0.64 14.41
N ILE A 102 2.38 -0.67 13.65
CA ILE A 102 2.37 -0.66 12.18
C ILE A 102 3.13 -1.88 11.64
N PRO A 103 2.67 -2.45 10.50
CA PRO A 103 3.30 -3.63 9.93
C PRO A 103 4.67 -3.29 9.33
N TRP A 104 5.55 -4.28 9.27
CA TRP A 104 6.87 -4.21 8.59
C TRP A 104 7.75 -3.04 9.01
N LEU A 105 7.62 -2.63 10.25
CA LEU A 105 8.39 -1.54 10.84
C LEU A 105 9.87 -1.92 10.94
N VAL A 106 10.74 -1.03 10.44
CA VAL A 106 12.19 -1.17 10.51
C VAL A 106 12.78 -0.20 11.52
N ALA A 107 12.28 1.02 11.52
CA ALA A 107 12.67 2.05 12.48
C ALA A 107 11.51 3.03 12.69
N ALA A 108 11.32 3.51 13.91
CA ALA A 108 10.37 4.57 14.22
C ALA A 108 10.79 5.37 15.44
N CYS A 109 10.23 6.56 15.55
CA CYS A 109 10.38 7.40 16.72
C CYS A 109 9.23 8.41 16.84
N THR A 110 9.09 9.00 18.03
CA THR A 110 8.12 10.07 18.30
C THR A 110 8.88 11.36 18.53
N ALA A 111 8.57 12.37 17.71
CA ALA A 111 9.15 13.70 17.82
C ALA A 111 8.55 14.50 19.00
N ALA A 112 9.23 15.54 19.44
CA ALA A 112 8.82 16.35 20.59
C ALA A 112 7.45 17.04 20.39
N ASP A 113 7.05 17.26 19.15
CA ASP A 113 5.75 17.82 18.79
C ASP A 113 4.62 16.79 18.79
N GLY A 114 4.90 15.52 19.15
CA GLY A 114 3.96 14.41 19.18
C GLY A 114 3.71 13.77 17.81
N SER A 115 4.41 14.18 16.76
CA SER A 115 4.36 13.50 15.48
C SER A 115 5.21 12.22 15.49
N HIS A 116 4.85 11.28 14.66
CA HIS A 116 5.55 10.00 14.52
C HIS A 116 6.25 9.92 13.17
N TRP A 117 7.47 9.43 13.21
CA TRP A 117 8.24 9.08 12.03
C TRP A 117 8.43 7.58 11.99
N ALA A 118 8.21 6.98 10.83
CA ALA A 118 8.42 5.55 10.65
C ALA A 118 9.01 5.22 9.30
N VAL A 119 9.78 4.15 9.31
CA VAL A 119 10.34 3.51 8.12
C VAL A 119 9.81 2.10 8.08
N GLN A 120 9.09 1.76 7.03
CA GLN A 120 8.59 0.41 6.75
C GLN A 120 9.36 -0.19 5.59
N ARG A 121 9.56 -1.51 5.62
CA ARG A 121 10.20 -2.24 4.52
C ARG A 121 9.42 -3.51 4.23
N TRP A 122 8.86 -3.59 3.05
CA TRP A 122 8.13 -4.76 2.61
C TRP A 122 8.27 -5.00 1.12
N ARG A 123 8.01 -6.24 0.72
CA ARG A 123 8.18 -6.65 -0.66
C ARG A 123 6.93 -6.31 -1.45
N ARG A 124 7.12 -5.61 -2.55
CA ARG A 124 6.10 -5.34 -3.54
C ARG A 124 6.35 -6.19 -4.76
N ASP A 125 5.57 -7.25 -4.88
CA ASP A 125 5.55 -8.09 -6.07
C ASP A 125 4.39 -7.67 -6.97
N GLN A 126 4.60 -7.67 -8.26
CA GLN A 126 3.50 -7.50 -9.20
C GLN A 126 2.71 -8.81 -9.30
N ALA A 127 1.39 -8.68 -9.38
CA ALA A 127 0.53 -9.80 -9.70
C ALA A 127 0.84 -10.31 -11.12
N ASN A 128 0.76 -11.60 -11.31
CA ASN A 128 0.91 -12.20 -12.63
C ASN A 128 -0.45 -12.31 -13.31
N PHE A 129 -0.77 -11.38 -14.16
CA PHE A 129 -1.99 -11.40 -14.97
C PHE A 129 -1.87 -12.26 -16.24
N GLY A 130 -0.75 -12.96 -16.45
CA GLY A 130 -0.52 -13.73 -17.67
C GLY A 130 -0.23 -12.88 -18.91
N LEU A 131 -0.10 -11.56 -18.74
CA LEU A 131 0.17 -10.61 -19.82
C LEU A 131 1.61 -10.10 -19.77
N PRO A 132 2.28 -9.87 -20.92
CA PRO A 132 3.56 -9.20 -20.94
C PRO A 132 3.40 -7.74 -20.44
N PRO A 133 4.40 -7.16 -19.78
CA PRO A 133 5.75 -7.70 -19.54
C PRO A 133 5.93 -8.41 -18.19
N TRP A 134 4.97 -9.22 -17.74
CA TRP A 134 5.16 -9.93 -16.48
C TRP A 134 6.44 -10.76 -16.48
N ARG A 135 7.22 -10.65 -15.42
CA ARG A 135 8.42 -11.45 -15.17
C ARG A 135 8.46 -11.88 -13.72
N ALA A 136 8.69 -13.18 -13.50
CA ALA A 136 8.95 -13.69 -12.16
C ALA A 136 10.15 -12.93 -11.54
N GLY A 137 10.02 -12.49 -10.29
CA GLY A 137 11.11 -11.82 -9.57
C GLY A 137 11.18 -10.30 -9.74
N HIS A 138 10.22 -9.65 -10.38
CA HIS A 138 10.14 -8.18 -10.40
C HIS A 138 9.80 -7.55 -9.04
N GLY A 139 9.54 -8.37 -8.03
CA GLY A 139 9.35 -7.88 -6.67
C GLY A 139 10.59 -7.22 -6.13
N ALA A 140 10.39 -6.07 -5.52
CA ALA A 140 11.45 -5.33 -4.84
C ALA A 140 11.07 -5.08 -3.39
N TRP A 141 12.05 -5.20 -2.48
CA TRP A 141 11.90 -4.68 -1.14
C TRP A 141 11.94 -3.16 -1.20
N GLU A 142 10.82 -2.52 -0.86
CA GLU A 142 10.70 -1.08 -0.84
C GLU A 142 10.89 -0.54 0.57
N LEU A 143 11.76 0.45 0.71
CA LEU A 143 11.95 1.23 1.92
C LEU A 143 11.09 2.48 1.83
N ARG A 144 10.15 2.63 2.74
CA ARG A 144 9.17 3.71 2.72
C ARG A 144 9.22 4.52 4.01
N LEU A 145 9.14 5.84 3.86
CA LEU A 145 9.13 6.81 4.95
C LEU A 145 7.73 7.37 5.15
N SER A 146 7.34 7.47 6.41
CA SER A 146 6.07 8.06 6.83
C SER A 146 6.28 9.09 7.93
N HIS A 147 5.41 10.12 7.95
CA HIS A 147 5.37 11.15 8.98
C HIS A 147 3.93 11.58 9.25
N TRP A 148 3.45 11.32 10.47
CA TRP A 148 2.04 11.59 10.79
C TRP A 148 1.83 11.94 12.25
N ARG A 149 0.63 12.46 12.54
CA ARG A 149 0.08 12.68 13.88
C ARG A 149 -1.38 12.25 13.89
N GLY A 150 -1.79 11.60 14.97
CA GLY A 150 -3.18 11.14 15.14
C GLY A 150 -3.43 9.75 14.55
N PRO A 151 -4.68 9.43 14.20
CA PRO A 151 -5.05 8.10 13.77
C PRO A 151 -4.44 7.72 12.41
N LEU A 152 -4.24 6.43 12.23
CA LEU A 152 -3.91 5.83 10.93
C LEU A 152 -5.18 5.66 10.09
N ALA A 153 -5.00 5.43 8.80
CA ALA A 153 -6.08 4.95 7.96
C ALA A 153 -6.54 3.55 8.45
N GLN A 154 -7.82 3.29 8.29
CA GLN A 154 -8.45 2.05 8.71
C GLN A 154 -8.93 1.29 7.49
N LEU A 155 -8.71 -0.01 7.52
CA LEU A 155 -9.08 -0.93 6.46
C LEU A 155 -10.04 -1.97 7.05
N GLU A 156 -11.30 -1.89 6.66
CA GLU A 156 -12.31 -2.91 6.96
C GLU A 156 -12.43 -3.85 5.77
N VAL A 157 -12.40 -5.14 6.02
CA VAL A 157 -12.41 -6.16 4.95
C VAL A 157 -13.35 -7.29 5.34
N GLY A 158 -14.21 -7.67 4.41
CA GLY A 158 -14.97 -8.89 4.40
C GLY A 158 -14.40 -9.89 3.40
N LEU A 159 -14.61 -11.15 3.66
CA LEU A 159 -14.19 -12.25 2.80
C LEU A 159 -15.33 -13.27 2.74
N ASP A 160 -15.79 -13.56 1.55
CA ASP A 160 -16.85 -14.53 1.28
C ASP A 160 -16.59 -15.30 -0.02
N TRP A 161 -17.63 -16.03 -0.46
CA TRP A 161 -17.63 -16.72 -1.74
C TRP A 161 -18.43 -15.94 -2.77
N SER A 162 -18.08 -16.12 -4.04
CA SER A 162 -18.81 -15.56 -5.17
C SER A 162 -19.08 -16.60 -6.24
N TYR A 163 -20.04 -16.31 -7.13
CA TYR A 163 -20.44 -17.19 -8.22
C TYR A 163 -20.79 -18.62 -7.79
N GLY A 164 -21.64 -18.73 -6.77
CA GLY A 164 -22.08 -20.03 -6.24
C GLY A 164 -20.95 -20.83 -5.58
N GLY A 165 -20.06 -20.16 -4.89
CA GLY A 165 -18.96 -20.79 -4.16
C GLY A 165 -17.72 -21.11 -4.98
N ARG A 166 -17.71 -20.75 -6.28
CA ARG A 166 -16.58 -21.06 -7.17
C ARG A 166 -15.31 -20.26 -6.87
N TRP A 167 -15.48 -19.05 -6.34
CA TRP A 167 -14.39 -18.10 -6.16
C TRP A 167 -14.45 -17.52 -4.76
N HIS A 168 -13.30 -17.21 -4.22
CA HIS A 168 -13.22 -16.36 -3.06
C HIS A 168 -13.32 -14.89 -3.50
N HIS A 169 -13.96 -14.09 -2.69
CA HIS A 169 -14.21 -12.70 -2.94
C HIS A 169 -13.83 -11.90 -1.72
N LEU A 170 -13.10 -10.85 -1.93
CA LEU A 170 -12.67 -9.91 -0.90
C LEU A 170 -13.28 -8.56 -1.19
N PHE A 171 -13.92 -7.97 -0.21
CA PHE A 171 -14.47 -6.64 -0.31
C PHE A 171 -14.10 -5.83 0.94
N GLY A 172 -14.19 -4.52 0.83
CA GLY A 172 -13.86 -3.70 1.98
C GLY A 172 -13.97 -2.22 1.71
N ARG A 173 -13.58 -1.45 2.71
CA ARG A 173 -13.57 0.00 2.68
C ARG A 173 -12.33 0.54 3.37
N LEU A 174 -11.69 1.50 2.73
CA LEU A 174 -10.58 2.24 3.31
C LEU A 174 -11.09 3.60 3.79
N THR A 175 -10.86 3.91 5.06
CA THR A 175 -11.21 5.21 5.64
C THR A 175 -9.98 5.90 6.25
N TYR A 176 -9.98 7.21 6.25
CA TYR A 176 -8.99 8.03 6.94
C TYR A 176 -9.68 9.19 7.64
N ARG A 177 -9.49 9.29 8.96
CA ARG A 177 -10.16 10.30 9.81
C ARG A 177 -11.68 10.28 9.67
N GLY A 178 -12.25 9.06 9.59
CA GLY A 178 -13.70 8.86 9.47
C GLY A 178 -14.30 9.10 8.08
N LEU A 179 -13.50 9.53 7.12
CA LEU A 179 -13.97 9.74 5.75
C LEU A 179 -13.46 8.64 4.80
N PRO A 180 -14.26 8.22 3.82
CA PRO A 180 -13.83 7.25 2.83
C PRO A 180 -12.64 7.76 2.03
N VAL A 181 -11.71 6.88 1.77
CA VAL A 181 -10.67 7.11 0.77
C VAL A 181 -11.22 6.65 -0.57
N HIS A 182 -11.58 7.59 -1.42
CA HIS A 182 -12.24 7.30 -2.68
C HIS A 182 -11.28 6.75 -3.72
N GLY A 183 -11.81 5.80 -4.45
CA GLY A 183 -11.36 5.46 -5.78
C GLY A 183 -10.03 4.73 -5.85
N PHE A 184 -10.10 3.51 -6.28
CA PHE A 184 -8.96 2.78 -6.80
C PHE A 184 -8.91 2.98 -8.32
N SER A 185 -7.72 3.21 -8.86
CA SER A 185 -7.43 3.17 -10.30
C SER A 185 -6.40 2.09 -10.58
N THR A 186 -5.93 1.99 -11.78
CA THR A 186 -4.85 1.07 -12.13
C THR A 186 -3.64 1.82 -12.64
N THR A 187 -2.45 1.26 -12.40
CA THR A 187 -1.22 1.68 -13.06
C THR A 187 -1.23 1.30 -14.55
N PRO A 188 -0.32 1.83 -15.37
CA PRO A 188 -0.14 1.35 -16.75
C PRO A 188 0.16 -0.15 -16.86
N THR A 189 0.65 -0.78 -15.78
CA THR A 189 0.93 -2.22 -15.68
C THR A 189 -0.25 -3.04 -15.17
N GLY A 190 -1.39 -2.40 -14.88
CA GLY A 190 -2.62 -3.05 -14.42
C GLY A 190 -2.74 -3.22 -12.91
N ASP A 191 -1.76 -2.73 -12.12
CA ASP A 191 -1.88 -2.78 -10.66
C ASP A 191 -2.98 -1.83 -10.17
N PRO A 192 -3.83 -2.24 -9.21
CA PRO A 192 -4.87 -1.37 -8.67
C PRO A 192 -4.29 -0.18 -7.90
N LEU A 193 -4.82 1.00 -8.15
CA LEU A 193 -4.51 2.24 -7.45
C LEU A 193 -5.77 2.87 -6.86
N ASP A 194 -5.59 3.70 -5.85
CA ASP A 194 -6.64 4.62 -5.38
C ASP A 194 -6.34 6.09 -5.78
N LEU A 195 -7.20 7.03 -5.34
CA LEU A 195 -7.05 8.46 -5.64
C LEU A 195 -5.74 9.08 -5.13
N TYR A 196 -5.07 8.43 -4.18
CA TYR A 196 -3.76 8.86 -3.69
C TYR A 196 -2.60 8.24 -4.49
N GLY A 197 -2.88 7.56 -5.60
CA GLY A 197 -1.87 6.86 -6.39
C GLY A 197 -1.31 5.62 -5.69
N ARG A 198 -2.10 4.97 -4.84
CA ARG A 198 -1.67 3.82 -4.05
C ARG A 198 -2.07 2.52 -4.72
N VAL A 199 -1.26 1.51 -4.49
CA VAL A 199 -1.50 0.14 -4.96
C VAL A 199 -2.08 -0.70 -3.83
N LEU A 200 -3.11 -1.47 -4.16
CA LEU A 200 -3.72 -2.46 -3.28
C LEU A 200 -3.15 -3.84 -3.63
N TYR A 201 -2.61 -4.53 -2.62
CA TYR A 201 -1.98 -5.84 -2.79
C TYR A 201 -2.69 -6.90 -1.97
N LEU A 202 -2.97 -8.02 -2.59
CA LEU A 202 -3.53 -9.20 -1.94
C LEU A 202 -2.56 -10.37 -2.00
N ASP A 203 -2.27 -10.94 -0.85
CA ASP A 203 -1.46 -12.14 -0.69
C ASP A 203 -2.27 -13.24 0.00
N THR A 204 -2.01 -14.49 -0.36
CA THR A 204 -2.50 -15.67 0.35
C THR A 204 -1.36 -16.46 0.96
N LEU A 205 -1.61 -17.07 2.11
CA LEU A 205 -0.67 -17.91 2.81
C LEU A 205 -0.93 -19.38 2.49
N ASP A 206 0.12 -20.09 2.10
CA ASP A 206 0.07 -21.53 1.81
C ASP A 206 -1.04 -21.88 0.81
N SER A 207 -1.09 -21.13 -0.26
CA SER A 207 -2.04 -21.31 -1.36
C SER A 207 -1.53 -22.31 -2.38
N ALA A 208 -2.35 -22.58 -3.40
CA ALA A 208 -1.94 -23.37 -4.55
C ALA A 208 -0.78 -22.75 -5.36
N TYR A 209 -0.41 -21.49 -5.10
CA TYR A 209 0.80 -20.86 -5.65
C TYR A 209 2.09 -21.26 -4.89
N GLY A 210 1.98 -22.05 -3.83
CA GLY A 210 3.09 -22.58 -3.04
C GLY A 210 3.12 -22.09 -1.60
N PRO A 211 4.06 -22.61 -0.80
CA PRO A 211 4.17 -22.29 0.62
C PRO A 211 4.57 -20.84 0.88
N GLY A 212 4.16 -20.33 2.05
CA GLY A 212 4.38 -18.96 2.46
C GLY A 212 3.40 -17.98 1.80
N TRP A 213 3.62 -16.69 2.04
CA TRP A 213 2.83 -15.62 1.45
C TRP A 213 3.11 -15.48 -0.05
N ARG A 214 2.06 -15.55 -0.87
CA ARG A 214 2.13 -15.43 -2.32
C ARG A 214 1.17 -14.37 -2.82
N ARG A 215 1.64 -13.53 -3.75
CA ARG A 215 0.82 -12.52 -4.40
C ARG A 215 -0.26 -13.16 -5.25
N GLU A 216 -1.50 -12.73 -4.98
CA GLU A 216 -2.65 -13.17 -5.75
C GLU A 216 -2.83 -12.37 -7.04
N ASN A 217 -3.53 -13.03 -7.97
CA ASN A 217 -4.04 -12.40 -9.16
C ASN A 217 -5.53 -12.15 -8.99
N GLY A 218 -5.97 -11.00 -9.44
CA GLY A 218 -7.37 -10.65 -9.38
C GLY A 218 -7.61 -9.33 -10.08
N PHE A 219 -8.84 -8.93 -10.10
CA PHE A 219 -9.21 -7.58 -10.49
C PHE A 219 -9.88 -6.88 -9.33
N VAL A 220 -9.70 -5.57 -9.27
CA VAL A 220 -10.35 -4.72 -8.27
C VAL A 220 -11.37 -3.87 -8.98
N SER A 221 -12.62 -3.97 -8.56
CA SER A 221 -13.63 -2.97 -8.85
C SER A 221 -13.76 -2.01 -7.67
N ARG A 222 -14.17 -0.79 -7.95
CA ARG A 222 -14.28 0.28 -6.97
C ARG A 222 -15.60 0.99 -7.08
N ASN A 223 -16.02 1.53 -5.95
CA ASN A 223 -17.19 2.40 -5.87
C ASN A 223 -16.77 3.81 -5.43
N PRO A 224 -17.57 4.83 -5.79
CA PRO A 224 -17.28 6.22 -5.41
C PRO A 224 -17.20 6.49 -3.91
N ASP A 225 -17.82 5.66 -3.07
CA ASP A 225 -17.83 5.77 -1.61
C ASP A 225 -16.58 5.16 -0.91
N GLY A 226 -15.58 4.76 -1.68
CA GLY A 226 -14.34 4.18 -1.16
C GLY A 226 -14.40 2.68 -0.91
N THR A 227 -15.51 2.02 -1.20
CA THR A 227 -15.58 0.56 -1.16
C THR A 227 -14.88 -0.06 -2.37
N PHE A 228 -14.35 -1.24 -2.18
CA PHE A 228 -13.70 -2.03 -3.21
C PHE A 228 -14.16 -3.48 -3.17
N CYS A 229 -14.09 -4.13 -4.32
CA CYS A 229 -14.30 -5.56 -4.49
C CYS A 229 -13.09 -6.15 -5.19
N TYR A 230 -12.51 -7.19 -4.61
CA TYR A 230 -11.37 -7.90 -5.18
C TYR A 230 -11.79 -9.33 -5.55
N GLY A 231 -11.92 -9.57 -6.84
CA GLY A 231 -12.24 -10.90 -7.36
C GLY A 231 -10.96 -11.68 -7.65
N PHE A 232 -10.87 -12.89 -7.12
CA PHE A 232 -9.82 -13.84 -7.47
C PHE A 232 -10.19 -14.49 -8.80
N VAL A 233 -9.35 -14.33 -9.79
CA VAL A 233 -9.58 -14.92 -11.12
C VAL A 233 -8.43 -15.86 -11.45
N PRO A 234 -8.70 -17.13 -11.73
CA PRO A 234 -7.69 -17.97 -12.36
C PRO A 234 -7.43 -17.39 -13.75
N HIS A 235 -6.20 -17.19 -14.08
CA HIS A 235 -5.84 -16.83 -15.44
C HIS A 235 -4.83 -17.83 -16.00
N LYS A 236 -4.86 -17.98 -17.30
CA LYS A 236 -3.89 -18.78 -18.02
C LYS A 236 -2.58 -18.02 -18.09
N SER A 237 -1.49 -18.66 -17.72
CA SER A 237 -0.17 -18.13 -17.99
C SER A 237 0.12 -18.14 -19.50
N HIS A 238 1.15 -17.44 -19.92
CA HIS A 238 1.60 -17.47 -21.32
C HIS A 238 1.94 -18.85 -21.85
N SER A 239 2.32 -19.77 -20.98
CA SER A 239 2.58 -21.18 -21.30
C SER A 239 1.32 -22.04 -21.43
N GLY A 240 0.12 -21.46 -21.28
CA GLY A 240 -1.13 -22.19 -21.31
C GLY A 240 -1.51 -22.86 -19.98
N GLU A 241 -0.66 -22.79 -18.96
CA GLU A 241 -0.97 -23.30 -17.63
C GLU A 241 -2.07 -22.47 -16.98
N THR A 242 -3.06 -23.14 -16.42
CA THR A 242 -4.10 -22.50 -15.63
C THR A 242 -3.62 -22.36 -14.19
N ARG A 243 -3.52 -21.15 -13.70
CA ARG A 243 -3.25 -20.92 -12.29
C ARG A 243 -4.50 -21.14 -11.46
N PRO A 244 -4.36 -21.79 -10.30
CA PRO A 244 -5.47 -22.00 -9.39
C PRO A 244 -5.97 -20.65 -8.81
N SER A 245 -7.15 -20.69 -8.22
CA SER A 245 -7.90 -19.54 -7.73
C SER A 245 -7.35 -18.90 -6.43
N GLY A 246 -6.14 -19.18 -6.03
CA GLY A 246 -5.51 -18.52 -4.89
C GLY A 246 -6.11 -18.85 -3.52
N GLN A 247 -6.80 -19.97 -3.37
CA GLN A 247 -7.31 -20.41 -2.06
C GLN A 247 -6.15 -20.66 -1.10
N GLY A 248 -6.09 -19.91 -0.03
CA GLY A 248 -5.03 -20.01 0.98
C GLY A 248 -5.56 -20.18 2.39
N ARG A 249 -4.68 -20.57 3.31
CA ARG A 249 -5.00 -20.73 4.71
C ARG A 249 -5.32 -19.38 5.40
N ARG A 250 -4.74 -18.30 4.91
CA ARG A 250 -4.99 -16.92 5.36
C ARG A 250 -4.87 -15.96 4.19
N TYR A 251 -5.49 -14.81 4.35
CA TYR A 251 -5.39 -13.69 3.40
C TYR A 251 -4.75 -12.48 4.08
N ARG A 252 -4.03 -11.70 3.29
CA ARG A 252 -3.44 -10.43 3.72
C ARG A 252 -3.66 -9.38 2.64
N LEU A 253 -4.40 -8.34 2.98
CA LEU A 253 -4.59 -7.19 2.11
C LEU A 253 -3.70 -6.05 2.60
N ALA A 254 -2.81 -5.59 1.73
CA ALA A 254 -1.89 -4.50 2.02
C ALA A 254 -2.22 -3.29 1.14
N VAL A 255 -2.31 -2.13 1.75
CA VAL A 255 -2.58 -0.85 1.07
C VAL A 255 -1.59 0.18 1.56
N SER A 256 -1.02 0.92 0.62
CA SER A 256 -0.18 2.06 1.01
C SER A 256 -1.00 3.14 1.70
N GLY A 257 -0.50 3.69 2.79
CA GLY A 257 -1.21 4.71 3.58
C GLY A 257 -1.51 5.99 2.79
N PRO A 258 -2.53 6.78 3.13
CA PRO A 258 -2.81 8.04 2.46
C PRO A 258 -1.70 9.07 2.65
N GLY A 259 -1.37 9.82 1.61
CA GLY A 259 -0.32 10.85 1.64
C GLY A 259 1.00 10.30 2.17
N VAL A 260 1.50 10.83 3.26
CA VAL A 260 2.75 10.39 3.90
C VAL A 260 2.51 9.59 5.20
N THR A 261 1.34 8.99 5.34
CA THR A 261 1.02 8.11 6.48
C THR A 261 1.54 6.68 6.24
N PRO A 262 1.66 5.85 7.29
CA PRO A 262 2.11 4.47 7.15
C PRO A 262 1.23 3.61 6.25
N ASP A 263 1.86 2.63 5.63
CA ASP A 263 1.17 1.54 4.94
C ASP A 263 0.45 0.67 5.95
N ILE A 264 -0.73 0.19 5.58
CA ILE A 264 -1.62 -0.58 6.43
C ILE A 264 -1.84 -1.98 5.88
N VAL A 265 -2.18 -2.88 6.79
CA VAL A 265 -2.44 -4.29 6.48
C VAL A 265 -3.68 -4.74 7.22
N TRP A 266 -4.47 -5.52 6.54
CA TRP A 266 -5.48 -6.38 7.13
C TRP A 266 -5.08 -7.84 6.90
N GLU A 267 -5.26 -8.68 7.91
CA GLU A 267 -5.11 -10.14 7.80
C GLU A 267 -6.35 -10.83 8.33
N GLY A 268 -6.77 -11.88 7.65
CA GLY A 268 -7.92 -12.69 8.02
C GLY A 268 -7.71 -14.17 7.74
N PRO A 269 -8.59 -15.05 8.27
CA PRO A 269 -8.57 -16.47 7.98
C PRO A 269 -8.90 -16.72 6.51
N GLY A 270 -8.37 -17.81 5.96
CA GLY A 270 -8.80 -18.31 4.64
C GLY A 270 -10.22 -18.88 4.71
N LEU A 271 -10.84 -19.01 3.55
CA LEU A 271 -12.06 -19.76 3.38
C LEU A 271 -11.73 -21.17 2.85
N HIS A 272 -12.52 -22.13 3.24
CA HIS A 272 -12.58 -23.46 2.59
C HIS A 272 -13.49 -23.41 1.35
N ALA A 273 -13.66 -24.52 0.66
CA ALA A 273 -14.63 -24.63 -0.41
C ALA A 273 -16.06 -24.47 0.14
N PHE A 274 -16.88 -23.68 -0.54
CA PHE A 274 -18.27 -23.45 -0.12
C PHE A 274 -19.08 -24.73 -0.14
N ASP A 275 -19.81 -24.96 0.95
CA ASP A 275 -20.75 -26.05 1.07
C ASP A 275 -22.17 -25.50 1.30
N PRO A 276 -23.06 -25.58 0.31
CA PRO A 276 -24.42 -25.05 0.42
C PRO A 276 -25.31 -25.78 1.44
N GLU A 277 -24.90 -26.96 1.92
CA GLU A 277 -25.58 -27.72 2.95
C GLU A 277 -25.03 -27.41 4.35
N ASN A 278 -23.90 -26.70 4.43
CA ASN A 278 -23.29 -26.33 5.69
C ASN A 278 -23.93 -25.06 6.27
N ALA A 279 -24.62 -25.18 7.39
CA ALA A 279 -25.27 -24.05 8.06
C ALA A 279 -24.29 -22.92 8.48
N ALA A 280 -23.03 -23.25 8.79
CA ALA A 280 -22.02 -22.27 9.14
C ALA A 280 -21.59 -21.44 7.92
N ASP A 281 -21.50 -22.04 6.74
CA ASP A 281 -21.15 -21.32 5.49
C ASP A 281 -22.28 -20.37 5.09
N LEU A 282 -23.53 -20.84 5.17
CA LEU A 282 -24.70 -20.00 4.92
C LEU A 282 -24.79 -18.82 5.90
N ALA A 283 -24.51 -19.06 7.18
CA ALA A 283 -24.49 -18.01 8.19
C ALA A 283 -23.33 -17.00 7.94
N HIS A 284 -22.18 -17.49 7.52
CA HIS A 284 -21.04 -16.63 7.13
C HIS A 284 -21.40 -15.75 5.94
N GLU A 285 -21.96 -16.32 4.87
CA GLU A 285 -22.44 -15.57 3.71
C GLU A 285 -23.46 -14.51 4.08
N ALA A 286 -24.46 -14.86 4.89
CA ALA A 286 -25.46 -13.91 5.35
C ALA A 286 -24.82 -12.73 6.12
N LYS A 287 -23.84 -13.01 6.99
CA LYS A 287 -23.09 -12.01 7.73
C LYS A 287 -22.25 -11.12 6.80
N MET A 288 -21.57 -11.70 5.83
CA MET A 288 -20.76 -10.95 4.88
C MET A 288 -21.60 -10.09 3.96
N ASN A 289 -22.76 -10.57 3.52
CA ASN A 289 -23.72 -9.79 2.75
C ASN A 289 -24.26 -8.59 3.56
N GLU A 290 -24.48 -8.75 4.87
CA GLU A 290 -24.88 -7.63 5.71
C GLU A 290 -23.74 -6.61 5.88
N LEU A 291 -22.51 -7.07 6.13
CA LEU A 291 -21.32 -6.21 6.21
C LEU A 291 -21.13 -5.43 4.91
N GLN A 292 -21.30 -6.08 3.77
CA GLN A 292 -21.17 -5.45 2.48
C GLN A 292 -22.19 -4.32 2.26
N ARG A 293 -23.45 -4.55 2.69
CA ARG A 293 -24.50 -3.50 2.64
C ARG A 293 -24.17 -2.32 3.56
N GLN A 294 -23.60 -2.58 4.73
CA GLN A 294 -23.17 -1.52 5.66
C GLN A 294 -22.00 -0.71 5.13
N LEU A 295 -21.05 -1.35 4.47
CA LEU A 295 -19.89 -0.67 3.88
C LEU A 295 -20.26 0.12 2.62
N ALA A 296 -21.16 -0.39 1.81
CA ALA A 296 -21.53 0.17 0.51
C ALA A 296 -22.60 1.28 0.62
N THR A 297 -22.32 2.33 1.39
CA THR A 297 -23.23 3.45 1.59
C THR A 297 -23.51 4.18 0.27
N GLY A 298 -24.63 3.85 -0.40
CA GLY A 298 -25.05 4.48 -1.65
C GLY A 298 -24.41 3.91 -2.92
N SER A 299 -23.60 2.88 -2.81
CA SER A 299 -23.00 2.17 -3.94
C SER A 299 -23.61 0.78 -4.10
N LYS A 300 -23.44 0.20 -5.30
CA LYS A 300 -23.84 -1.20 -5.49
C LYS A 300 -22.93 -2.11 -4.68
N PRO A 301 -23.49 -3.11 -3.98
CA PRO A 301 -22.71 -4.16 -3.37
C PRO A 301 -21.81 -4.86 -4.40
N CYS A 302 -20.78 -5.51 -3.95
CA CYS A 302 -19.85 -6.28 -4.79
C CYS A 302 -20.54 -7.49 -5.47
N HIS A 303 -21.62 -7.96 -4.89
CA HIS A 303 -22.50 -8.97 -5.46
C HIS A 303 -23.77 -8.33 -6.02
N THR A 304 -24.09 -8.69 -7.20
CA THR A 304 -25.42 -8.49 -7.81
C THR A 304 -25.92 -9.84 -8.29
#